data_f640c1f0b41ded6938997170b518f4e9
#
_entry.id   f640c1f0b41ded6938997170b518f4e9
#
_cell.length_a   1.000
_cell.length_b   1.000
_cell.length_c   1.000
_cell.angle_alpha   90.00
_cell.angle_beta   90.00
_cell.angle_gamma   90.00
#
_symmetry.space_group_name_H-M   'P 1'
#
loop_
_entity.id
_entity.type
_entity.pdbx_description
1 polymer ?
#
loop_
_entity_poly.entity_id
_entity_poly.type
_entity_poly.pdbx_seq_one_letter_code
_entity_poly.pdbx_strand_id
1 'polypeptide(L)'
;MVKVFKFIFCTLFFAICIFFLVAMLIPGASNVAEGGVTAPKLFDESGINQDFGNQYEEYFSKAFAFRGKVVDIYSTIRERLFGEGNDQVVVGRDEFLFFSETIDNYLGTNPMTDEEISAAADSVAALADYAESRGAKFLFVAAPNKNHIYSEYMPSRYIMSDQPTDLDRLISELADRGVEVADPRAALIAAKGGTDSTEAEAGGAARNSDDNLLYHRRDTHWNERGARVAAELIAEKLGFTLVDFDSLEFSDKHDLRGDLDTLLYPDSIKYDSNPTWDFSEQFIYTSAFPSTM
;
A
#
# COMPACT_ATOMS: atom_id res chain seq x y z
N MET A 1 -28.99 24.40 -34.25
CA MET A 1 -27.70 24.00 -33.64
C MET A 1 -27.89 23.19 -32.34
N VAL A 2 -28.58 23.69 -31.32
CA VAL A 2 -28.77 23.00 -30.00
C VAL A 2 -29.47 21.64 -30.10
N LYS A 3 -30.51 21.48 -30.98
CA LYS A 3 -31.23 20.22 -31.16
C LYS A 3 -30.33 19.12 -31.79
N VAL A 4 -29.48 19.52 -32.75
CA VAL A 4 -28.55 18.58 -33.41
C VAL A 4 -27.49 18.14 -32.42
N PHE A 5 -26.95 19.06 -31.62
CA PHE A 5 -25.98 18.73 -30.58
C PHE A 5 -26.55 17.75 -29.55
N LYS A 6 -27.79 18.02 -29.05
CA LYS A 6 -28.46 17.10 -28.12
C LYS A 6 -28.69 15.72 -28.70
N PHE A 7 -29.08 15.66 -29.98
CA PHE A 7 -29.28 14.39 -30.66
C PHE A 7 -27.96 13.61 -30.79
N ILE A 8 -26.89 14.27 -31.23
CA ILE A 8 -25.53 13.64 -31.32
C ILE A 8 -25.09 13.15 -29.97
N PHE A 9 -25.25 13.97 -28.91
CA PHE A 9 -24.88 13.60 -27.55
C PHE A 9 -25.64 12.36 -27.04
N CYS A 10 -26.96 12.34 -27.23
CA CYS A 10 -27.78 11.18 -26.82
C CYS A 10 -27.40 9.93 -27.61
N THR A 11 -27.20 10.07 -28.92
CA THR A 11 -26.83 8.94 -29.79
C THR A 11 -25.46 8.37 -29.37
N LEU A 12 -24.48 9.24 -29.11
CA LEU A 12 -23.16 8.82 -28.66
C LEU A 12 -23.21 8.14 -27.29
N PHE A 13 -23.99 8.70 -26.34
CA PHE A 13 -24.17 8.13 -25.01
C PHE A 13 -24.74 6.70 -25.10
N PHE A 14 -25.85 6.53 -25.83
CA PHE A 14 -26.45 5.21 -26.01
C PHE A 14 -25.55 4.24 -26.75
N ALA A 15 -24.81 4.72 -27.76
CA ALA A 15 -23.85 3.90 -28.50
C ALA A 15 -22.74 3.37 -27.58
N ILE A 16 -22.22 4.19 -26.71
CA ILE A 16 -21.21 3.78 -25.70
C ILE A 16 -21.80 2.74 -24.73
N CYS A 17 -23.00 2.98 -24.19
CA CYS A 17 -23.64 2.02 -23.29
C CYS A 17 -23.89 0.66 -23.97
N ILE A 18 -24.40 0.68 -25.20
CA ILE A 18 -24.65 -0.54 -25.99
C ILE A 18 -23.35 -1.25 -26.33
N PHE A 19 -22.28 -0.49 -26.65
CA PHE A 19 -20.96 -1.08 -26.94
C PHE A 19 -20.47 -1.94 -25.75
N PHE A 20 -20.50 -1.40 -24.55
CA PHE A 20 -20.05 -2.16 -23.36
C PHE A 20 -20.94 -3.37 -23.07
N LEU A 21 -22.27 -3.23 -23.23
CA LEU A 21 -23.19 -4.36 -23.07
C LEU A 21 -22.91 -5.49 -24.08
N VAL A 22 -22.67 -5.14 -25.35
CA VAL A 22 -22.33 -6.12 -26.39
C VAL A 22 -20.95 -6.72 -26.14
N ALA A 23 -19.98 -5.90 -25.71
CA ALA A 23 -18.63 -6.35 -25.39
C ALA A 23 -18.62 -7.40 -24.26
N MET A 24 -19.50 -7.30 -23.27
CA MET A 24 -19.63 -8.31 -22.20
C MET A 24 -20.05 -9.70 -22.71
N LEU A 25 -20.63 -9.79 -23.92
CA LEU A 25 -21.00 -11.05 -24.56
C LEU A 25 -19.83 -11.69 -25.32
N ILE A 26 -18.72 -10.97 -25.49
CA ILE A 26 -17.54 -11.46 -26.21
C ILE A 26 -16.64 -12.23 -25.22
N PRO A 27 -16.33 -13.51 -25.49
CA PRO A 27 -15.39 -14.25 -24.65
C PRO A 27 -14.03 -13.56 -24.58
N GLY A 28 -13.52 -13.35 -23.38
CA GLY A 28 -12.22 -12.69 -23.13
C GLY A 28 -12.27 -11.15 -23.07
N ALA A 29 -13.41 -10.53 -23.33
CA ALA A 29 -13.57 -9.08 -23.14
C ALA A 29 -13.98 -8.69 -21.71
N SER A 30 -14.52 -9.65 -20.95
CA SER A 30 -14.86 -9.49 -19.53
C SER A 30 -13.83 -10.21 -18.66
N ASN A 31 -13.45 -9.62 -17.54
CA ASN A 31 -12.49 -10.18 -16.57
C ASN A 31 -13.09 -11.31 -15.71
N VAL A 32 -14.21 -11.92 -16.12
CA VAL A 32 -14.89 -13.01 -15.40
C VAL A 32 -13.94 -14.20 -15.16
N ALA A 33 -12.96 -14.40 -16.04
CA ALA A 33 -12.03 -15.53 -15.95
C ALA A 33 -10.95 -15.34 -14.87
N GLU A 34 -10.62 -14.13 -14.49
CA GLU A 34 -9.52 -13.84 -13.55
C GLU A 34 -9.96 -13.75 -12.08
N GLY A 35 -11.25 -13.54 -11.83
CA GLY A 35 -11.76 -13.27 -10.48
C GLY A 35 -12.59 -14.37 -9.82
N GLY A 36 -12.85 -15.49 -10.47
CA GLY A 36 -13.68 -16.56 -9.90
C GLY A 36 -15.13 -16.17 -9.58
N VAL A 37 -15.60 -15.04 -10.13
CA VAL A 37 -16.95 -14.51 -9.86
C VAL A 37 -17.93 -15.12 -10.87
N THR A 38 -18.86 -15.92 -10.38
CA THR A 38 -19.93 -16.47 -11.19
C THR A 38 -21.17 -15.57 -11.15
N ALA A 39 -21.90 -15.48 -12.27
CA ALA A 39 -23.15 -14.74 -12.30
C ALA A 39 -24.14 -15.32 -11.27
N PRO A 40 -24.72 -14.48 -10.40
CA PRO A 40 -25.69 -14.97 -9.43
C PRO A 40 -26.95 -15.48 -10.11
N LYS A 41 -27.61 -16.44 -9.47
CA LYS A 41 -28.88 -16.99 -9.96
C LYS A 41 -30.03 -16.26 -9.25
N LEU A 42 -31.04 -15.85 -10.00
CA LEU A 42 -32.26 -15.25 -9.45
C LEU A 42 -33.06 -16.27 -8.63
N PHE A 43 -32.97 -17.57 -9.02
CA PHE A 43 -33.60 -18.67 -8.33
C PHE A 43 -32.52 -19.66 -7.90
N ASP A 44 -32.51 -20.02 -6.64
CA ASP A 44 -31.65 -21.06 -6.04
C ASP A 44 -32.50 -22.20 -5.46
N GLU A 45 -31.87 -23.13 -4.75
CA GLU A 45 -32.56 -24.29 -4.15
C GLU A 45 -33.55 -23.89 -3.07
N SER A 46 -33.45 -22.68 -2.49
CA SER A 46 -34.34 -22.13 -1.47
C SER A 46 -35.49 -21.29 -2.05
N GLY A 47 -35.50 -21.05 -3.36
CA GLY A 47 -36.50 -20.24 -4.07
C GLY A 47 -35.94 -18.96 -4.70
N ILE A 48 -36.57 -17.81 -4.44
CA ILE A 48 -36.08 -16.51 -4.96
C ILE A 48 -34.91 -16.04 -4.08
N ASN A 49 -33.77 -15.81 -4.73
CA ASN A 49 -32.59 -15.23 -4.08
C ASN A 49 -32.88 -13.76 -3.70
N GLN A 50 -33.09 -13.51 -2.40
CA GLN A 50 -33.41 -12.18 -1.90
C GLN A 50 -32.23 -11.20 -2.00
N ASP A 51 -31.00 -11.70 -2.07
CA ASP A 51 -29.78 -10.91 -2.19
C ASP A 51 -29.28 -10.80 -3.64
N PHE A 52 -30.09 -11.26 -4.61
CA PHE A 52 -29.71 -11.23 -6.01
C PHE A 52 -29.26 -9.86 -6.51
N GLY A 53 -29.91 -8.77 -6.05
CA GLY A 53 -29.56 -7.41 -6.47
C GLY A 53 -28.13 -7.04 -6.11
N ASN A 54 -27.72 -7.24 -4.86
CA ASN A 54 -26.38 -6.93 -4.38
C ASN A 54 -25.33 -7.83 -5.05
N GLN A 55 -25.63 -9.13 -5.14
CA GLN A 55 -24.73 -10.10 -5.80
C GLN A 55 -24.57 -9.79 -7.29
N TYR A 56 -25.63 -9.32 -7.95
CA TYR A 56 -25.56 -8.97 -9.36
C TYR A 56 -24.77 -7.67 -9.58
N GLU A 57 -24.92 -6.69 -8.70
CA GLU A 57 -24.14 -5.45 -8.72
C GLU A 57 -22.65 -5.75 -8.54
N GLU A 58 -22.30 -6.59 -7.56
CA GLU A 58 -20.94 -7.04 -7.34
C GLU A 58 -20.38 -7.79 -8.55
N TYR A 59 -21.16 -8.75 -9.09
CA TYR A 59 -20.81 -9.46 -10.31
C TYR A 59 -20.61 -8.51 -11.48
N PHE A 60 -21.56 -7.62 -11.74
CA PHE A 60 -21.51 -6.68 -12.85
C PHE A 60 -20.30 -5.75 -12.75
N SER A 61 -20.00 -5.23 -11.56
CA SER A 61 -18.86 -4.35 -11.34
C SER A 61 -17.52 -5.05 -11.62
N LYS A 62 -17.41 -6.35 -11.32
CA LYS A 62 -16.21 -7.15 -11.57
C LYS A 62 -16.13 -7.69 -13.02
N ALA A 63 -17.28 -8.02 -13.60
CA ALA A 63 -17.39 -8.60 -14.94
C ALA A 63 -17.44 -7.57 -16.08
N PHE A 64 -17.46 -6.27 -15.76
CA PHE A 64 -17.61 -5.21 -16.76
C PHE A 64 -16.51 -5.28 -17.80
N ALA A 65 -16.92 -5.33 -19.09
CA ALA A 65 -15.99 -5.48 -20.20
C ALA A 65 -14.98 -4.31 -20.25
N PHE A 66 -13.71 -4.65 -20.41
CA PHE A 66 -12.60 -3.70 -20.47
C PHE A 66 -12.46 -2.81 -19.23
N ARG A 67 -13.00 -3.24 -18.06
CA ARG A 67 -12.97 -2.45 -16.82
C ARG A 67 -11.57 -1.91 -16.53
N GLY A 68 -10.54 -2.76 -16.56
CA GLY A 68 -9.16 -2.36 -16.30
C GLY A 68 -8.72 -1.22 -17.23
N LYS A 69 -8.92 -1.38 -18.55
CA LYS A 69 -8.55 -0.35 -19.54
C LYS A 69 -9.30 0.96 -19.35
N VAL A 70 -10.58 0.90 -18.99
CA VAL A 70 -11.38 2.12 -18.73
C VAL A 70 -10.88 2.84 -17.49
N VAL A 71 -10.55 2.09 -16.43
CA VAL A 71 -9.97 2.63 -15.19
C VAL A 71 -8.59 3.22 -15.47
N ASP A 72 -7.73 2.54 -16.22
CA ASP A 72 -6.40 3.04 -16.61
C ASP A 72 -6.48 4.35 -17.41
N ILE A 73 -7.39 4.43 -18.37
CA ILE A 73 -7.60 5.66 -19.16
C ILE A 73 -8.09 6.79 -18.24
N TYR A 74 -9.06 6.52 -17.38
CA TYR A 74 -9.60 7.49 -16.46
C TYR A 74 -8.51 7.99 -15.48
N SER A 75 -7.75 7.08 -14.87
CA SER A 75 -6.66 7.39 -13.97
C SER A 75 -5.56 8.19 -14.67
N THR A 76 -5.19 7.80 -15.92
CA THR A 76 -4.21 8.53 -16.71
C THR A 76 -4.66 9.96 -17.03
N ILE A 77 -5.93 10.15 -17.33
CA ILE A 77 -6.49 11.49 -17.60
C ILE A 77 -6.45 12.33 -16.33
N ARG A 78 -6.87 11.78 -15.17
CA ARG A 78 -6.82 12.48 -13.89
C ARG A 78 -5.40 12.86 -13.49
N GLU A 79 -4.47 11.92 -13.60
CA GLU A 79 -3.05 12.16 -13.30
C GLU A 79 -2.49 13.28 -14.18
N ARG A 80 -2.65 13.19 -15.51
CA ARG A 80 -2.04 14.13 -16.46
C ARG A 80 -2.65 15.52 -16.44
N LEU A 81 -3.98 15.62 -16.25
CA LEU A 81 -4.67 16.91 -16.27
C LEU A 81 -4.75 17.59 -14.91
N PHE A 82 -4.83 16.81 -13.83
CA PHE A 82 -5.10 17.34 -12.50
C PHE A 82 -4.01 16.97 -11.47
N GLY A 83 -3.07 16.06 -11.79
CA GLY A 83 -2.10 15.54 -10.84
C GLY A 83 -2.79 14.77 -9.70
N GLU A 84 -3.91 14.13 -9.99
CA GLU A 84 -4.74 13.45 -9.01
C GLU A 84 -4.79 11.94 -9.27
N GLY A 85 -4.82 11.15 -8.20
CA GLY A 85 -5.09 9.72 -8.23
C GLY A 85 -6.59 9.41 -8.22
N ASN A 86 -6.96 8.41 -7.46
CA ASN A 86 -8.34 8.03 -7.17
C ASN A 86 -8.62 8.18 -5.66
N ASP A 87 -9.76 7.65 -5.20
CA ASP A 87 -10.16 7.77 -3.78
C ASP A 87 -9.22 6.99 -2.84
N GLN A 88 -8.47 6.01 -3.36
CA GLN A 88 -7.56 5.16 -2.59
C GLN A 88 -6.08 5.53 -2.76
N VAL A 89 -5.72 6.24 -3.83
CA VAL A 89 -4.32 6.50 -4.19
C VAL A 89 -4.09 7.96 -4.48
N VAL A 90 -3.10 8.55 -3.79
CA VAL A 90 -2.57 9.88 -4.06
C VAL A 90 -1.34 9.74 -4.95
N VAL A 91 -1.36 10.43 -6.09
CA VAL A 91 -0.21 10.52 -6.99
C VAL A 91 0.75 11.60 -6.47
N GLY A 92 1.95 11.18 -6.15
CA GLY A 92 3.06 12.03 -5.72
C GLY A 92 3.96 12.48 -6.88
N ARG A 93 5.13 13.02 -6.54
CA ARG A 93 6.17 13.38 -7.51
C ARG A 93 6.98 12.13 -7.87
N ASP A 94 7.64 12.16 -9.02
CA ASP A 94 8.58 11.14 -9.48
C ASP A 94 8.00 9.72 -9.41
N GLU A 95 6.73 9.58 -9.83
CA GLU A 95 5.97 8.32 -9.86
C GLU A 95 5.70 7.67 -8.48
N PHE A 96 5.95 8.38 -7.37
CA PHE A 96 5.56 7.88 -6.06
C PHE A 96 4.04 7.86 -5.93
N LEU A 97 3.52 6.75 -5.44
CA LEU A 97 2.11 6.60 -5.07
C LEU A 97 2.01 6.48 -3.55
N PHE A 98 0.99 7.08 -2.97
CA PHE A 98 0.72 7.04 -1.54
C PHE A 98 -0.71 6.57 -1.28
N PHE A 99 -0.91 5.83 -0.20
CA PHE A 99 -2.22 5.36 0.19
C PHE A 99 -3.04 6.48 0.83
N SER A 100 -4.25 6.73 0.31
CA SER A 100 -5.05 7.88 0.73
C SER A 100 -5.50 7.82 2.18
N GLU A 101 -5.72 6.62 2.74
CA GLU A 101 -6.13 6.46 4.14
C GLU A 101 -5.06 6.93 5.15
N THR A 102 -3.80 7.09 4.71
CA THR A 102 -2.72 7.60 5.57
C THR A 102 -2.64 9.12 5.60
N ILE A 103 -3.44 9.81 4.77
CA ILE A 103 -3.34 11.26 4.58
C ILE A 103 -3.84 12.02 5.81
N ASP A 104 -4.91 11.59 6.44
CA ASP A 104 -5.43 12.26 7.63
C ASP A 104 -4.40 12.26 8.76
N ASN A 105 -3.70 11.16 8.96
CA ASN A 105 -2.61 11.06 9.92
C ASN A 105 -1.44 11.99 9.53
N TYR A 106 -1.07 12.05 8.24
CA TYR A 106 -0.02 12.91 7.72
C TYR A 106 -0.34 14.41 7.91
N LEU A 107 -1.59 14.80 7.69
CA LEU A 107 -2.08 16.17 7.85
C LEU A 107 -2.39 16.52 9.31
N GLY A 108 -2.47 15.53 10.21
CA GLY A 108 -2.92 15.71 11.59
C GLY A 108 -4.40 16.08 11.67
N THR A 109 -5.20 15.70 10.66
CA THR A 109 -6.65 15.84 10.68
C THR A 109 -7.27 14.64 11.34
N ASN A 110 -8.37 14.83 12.09
CA ASN A 110 -9.06 13.75 12.78
C ASN A 110 -8.17 12.90 13.73
N PRO A 111 -7.40 13.54 14.65
CA PRO A 111 -6.55 12.81 15.58
C PRO A 111 -7.40 11.99 16.57
N MET A 112 -6.84 10.90 17.06
CA MET A 112 -7.44 10.13 18.14
C MET A 112 -7.58 10.99 19.41
N THR A 113 -8.62 10.75 20.19
CA THR A 113 -8.78 11.38 21.50
C THR A 113 -7.74 10.85 22.49
N ASP A 114 -7.54 11.57 23.61
CA ASP A 114 -6.61 11.11 24.67
C ASP A 114 -7.09 9.79 25.28
N GLU A 115 -8.41 9.61 25.40
CA GLU A 115 -9.02 8.37 25.88
C GLU A 115 -8.74 7.19 24.95
N GLU A 116 -8.81 7.40 23.63
CA GLU A 116 -8.52 6.36 22.62
C GLU A 116 -7.05 5.98 22.62
N ILE A 117 -6.14 6.95 22.72
CA ILE A 117 -4.69 6.70 22.82
C ILE A 117 -4.38 5.93 24.11
N SER A 118 -4.95 6.37 25.25
CA SER A 118 -4.74 5.70 26.53
C SER A 118 -5.27 4.27 26.52
N ALA A 119 -6.46 4.03 25.96
CA ALA A 119 -7.01 2.68 25.83
C ALA A 119 -6.18 1.77 24.92
N ALA A 120 -5.63 2.32 23.83
CA ALA A 120 -4.70 1.60 22.97
C ALA A 120 -3.43 1.23 23.73
N ALA A 121 -2.85 2.17 24.47
CA ALA A 121 -1.66 1.94 25.28
C ALA A 121 -1.90 0.89 26.37
N ASP A 122 -3.05 0.92 27.07
CA ASP A 122 -3.44 -0.09 28.06
C ASP A 122 -3.54 -1.48 27.44
N SER A 123 -4.07 -1.57 26.22
CA SER A 123 -4.20 -2.85 25.50
C SER A 123 -2.83 -3.43 25.14
N VAL A 124 -1.90 -2.59 24.69
CA VAL A 124 -0.53 -3.01 24.36
C VAL A 124 0.23 -3.38 25.63
N ALA A 125 0.09 -2.61 26.73
CA ALA A 125 0.72 -2.91 28.00
C ALA A 125 0.24 -4.27 28.58
N ALA A 126 -1.05 -4.57 28.47
CA ALA A 126 -1.58 -5.88 28.88
C ALA A 126 -0.99 -7.04 28.07
N LEU A 127 -0.71 -6.84 26.76
CA LEU A 127 -0.01 -7.83 25.94
C LEU A 127 1.46 -7.99 26.36
N ALA A 128 2.13 -6.90 26.70
CA ALA A 128 3.50 -6.92 27.21
C ALA A 128 3.58 -7.69 28.53
N ASP A 129 2.73 -7.37 29.51
CA ASP A 129 2.63 -8.06 30.81
C ASP A 129 2.37 -9.54 30.63
N TYR A 130 1.46 -9.90 29.70
CA TYR A 130 1.16 -11.30 29.41
C TYR A 130 2.39 -12.03 28.84
N ALA A 131 3.10 -11.46 27.88
CA ALA A 131 4.28 -12.04 27.28
C ALA A 131 5.40 -12.23 28.35
N GLU A 132 5.66 -11.20 29.15
CA GLU A 132 6.66 -11.21 30.22
C GLU A 132 6.32 -12.23 31.31
N SER A 133 5.05 -12.36 31.68
CA SER A 133 4.60 -13.39 32.63
C SER A 133 4.89 -14.82 32.16
N ARG A 134 5.12 -15.01 30.85
CA ARG A 134 5.51 -16.29 30.24
C ARG A 134 7.03 -16.39 30.01
N GLY A 135 7.81 -15.41 30.45
CA GLY A 135 9.26 -15.37 30.25
C GLY A 135 9.69 -14.95 28.84
N ALA A 136 8.79 -14.35 28.05
CA ALA A 136 9.11 -13.80 26.73
C ALA A 136 9.42 -12.32 26.83
N LYS A 137 10.29 -11.81 25.96
CA LYS A 137 10.47 -10.38 25.76
C LYS A 137 9.34 -9.84 24.90
N PHE A 138 8.90 -8.63 25.16
CA PHE A 138 7.93 -7.91 24.34
C PHE A 138 8.57 -6.62 23.81
N LEU A 139 8.30 -6.30 22.54
CA LEU A 139 8.72 -5.07 21.91
C LEU A 139 7.60 -4.59 21.00
N PHE A 140 7.12 -3.36 21.22
CA PHE A 140 6.20 -2.72 20.29
C PHE A 140 6.98 -2.07 19.14
N VAL A 141 6.62 -2.41 17.91
CA VAL A 141 7.24 -1.84 16.71
C VAL A 141 6.15 -1.23 15.83
N ALA A 142 6.32 0.02 15.45
CA ALA A 142 5.41 0.72 14.55
C ALA A 142 6.07 0.97 13.20
N ALA A 143 5.66 0.23 12.17
CA ALA A 143 6.09 0.49 10.80
C ALA A 143 5.52 1.84 10.32
N PRO A 144 6.35 2.83 9.95
CA PRO A 144 5.86 4.13 9.54
C PRO A 144 5.25 4.10 8.15
N ASN A 145 4.28 4.99 7.93
CA ASN A 145 3.72 5.20 6.61
C ASN A 145 4.74 5.85 5.67
N LYS A 146 4.73 5.45 4.40
CA LYS A 146 5.65 5.94 3.38
C LYS A 146 5.69 7.47 3.27
N ASN A 147 4.55 8.15 3.42
CA ASN A 147 4.48 9.62 3.34
C ASN A 147 5.26 10.33 4.45
N HIS A 148 5.47 9.71 5.62
CA HIS A 148 6.31 10.27 6.67
C HIS A 148 7.82 10.12 6.37
N ILE A 149 8.19 9.10 5.61
CA ILE A 149 9.60 8.87 5.25
C ILE A 149 9.99 9.61 3.95
N TYR A 150 9.06 9.69 3.01
CA TYR A 150 9.24 10.28 1.68
C TYR A 150 8.31 11.49 1.45
N SER A 151 8.22 12.37 2.45
CA SER A 151 7.36 13.57 2.42
C SER A 151 7.69 14.52 1.26
N GLU A 152 8.94 14.55 0.80
CA GLU A 152 9.40 15.36 -0.34
C GLU A 152 8.74 14.97 -1.67
N TYR A 153 8.23 13.73 -1.78
CA TYR A 153 7.50 13.27 -2.97
C TYR A 153 5.98 13.50 -2.86
N MET A 154 5.50 13.92 -1.69
CA MET A 154 4.08 14.29 -1.54
C MET A 154 3.74 15.52 -2.39
N PRO A 155 2.52 15.58 -2.97
CA PRO A 155 2.06 16.79 -3.64
C PRO A 155 2.05 17.98 -2.67
N SER A 156 2.45 19.15 -3.14
CA SER A 156 2.61 20.36 -2.30
C SER A 156 1.33 20.85 -1.61
N ARG A 157 0.17 20.34 -2.04
CA ARG A 157 -1.11 20.62 -1.38
C ARG A 157 -1.29 19.89 -0.05
N TYR A 158 -0.53 18.83 0.20
CA TYR A 158 -0.53 18.09 1.45
C TYR A 158 0.65 18.55 2.30
N ILE A 159 0.36 19.28 3.35
CA ILE A 159 1.37 19.82 4.27
C ILE A 159 1.34 18.97 5.52
N MET A 160 2.47 18.32 5.81
CA MET A 160 2.60 17.50 7.01
C MET A 160 2.36 18.35 8.27
N SER A 161 1.60 17.82 9.22
CA SER A 161 1.40 18.45 10.52
C SER A 161 2.72 18.58 11.27
N ASP A 162 2.88 19.70 11.97
CA ASP A 162 3.96 19.94 12.93
C ASP A 162 3.59 19.52 14.37
N GLN A 163 2.36 19.06 14.57
CA GLN A 163 1.88 18.57 15.85
C GLN A 163 2.28 17.10 16.05
N PRO A 164 2.39 16.64 17.32
CA PRO A 164 2.61 15.24 17.62
C PRO A 164 1.53 14.37 16.96
N THR A 165 1.95 13.33 16.24
CA THR A 165 1.05 12.37 15.63
C THR A 165 0.42 11.45 16.70
N ASP A 166 -0.64 10.73 16.34
CA ASP A 166 -1.20 9.69 17.22
C ASP A 166 -0.16 8.65 17.64
N LEU A 167 0.77 8.32 16.73
CA LEU A 167 1.89 7.43 17.06
C LEU A 167 2.84 8.05 18.09
N ASP A 168 3.17 9.34 17.99
CA ASP A 168 4.04 10.02 18.96
C ASP A 168 3.40 10.02 20.35
N ARG A 169 2.09 10.29 20.41
CA ARG A 169 1.30 10.24 21.64
C ARG A 169 1.24 8.82 22.22
N LEU A 170 0.98 7.82 21.34
CA LEU A 170 0.96 6.41 21.78
C LEU A 170 2.33 5.96 22.31
N ILE A 171 3.42 6.31 21.64
CA ILE A 171 4.79 5.98 22.11
C ILE A 171 5.04 6.58 23.50
N SER A 172 4.61 7.84 23.73
CA SER A 172 4.73 8.48 25.06
C SER A 172 3.96 7.70 26.12
N GLU A 173 2.70 7.36 25.84
CA GLU A 173 1.85 6.60 26.76
C GLU A 173 2.37 5.17 27.02
N LEU A 174 2.97 4.53 26.02
CA LEU A 174 3.61 3.22 26.18
C LEU A 174 4.85 3.29 27.05
N ALA A 175 5.66 4.35 26.89
CA ALA A 175 6.84 4.58 27.73
C ALA A 175 6.44 4.80 29.20
N ASP A 176 5.36 5.54 29.49
CA ASP A 176 4.83 5.76 30.83
C ASP A 176 4.34 4.45 31.48
N ARG A 177 3.95 3.47 30.68
CA ARG A 177 3.55 2.11 31.12
C ARG A 177 4.71 1.12 31.15
N GLY A 178 5.94 1.55 30.83
CA GLY A 178 7.12 0.70 30.85
C GLY A 178 7.23 -0.26 29.66
N VAL A 179 6.42 -0.09 28.61
CA VAL A 179 6.49 -0.91 27.41
C VAL A 179 7.66 -0.45 26.55
N GLU A 180 8.53 -1.39 26.18
CA GLU A 180 9.64 -1.08 25.27
C GLU A 180 9.14 -0.89 23.83
N VAL A 181 9.63 0.17 23.17
CA VAL A 181 9.21 0.57 21.82
C VAL A 181 10.42 0.68 20.90
N ALA A 182 10.29 0.17 19.68
CA ALA A 182 11.19 0.46 18.55
C ALA A 182 10.44 1.31 17.52
N ASP A 183 10.85 2.56 17.38
CA ASP A 183 10.37 3.48 16.35
C ASP A 183 11.43 3.61 15.25
N PRO A 184 11.24 2.98 14.07
CA PRO A 184 12.25 2.98 13.03
C PRO A 184 12.26 4.28 12.20
N ARG A 185 11.39 5.28 12.44
CA ARG A 185 11.31 6.51 11.64
C ARG A 185 12.65 7.23 11.51
N ALA A 186 13.31 7.47 12.64
CA ALA A 186 14.59 8.19 12.66
C ALA A 186 15.68 7.41 11.92
N ALA A 187 15.75 6.09 12.11
CA ALA A 187 16.71 5.23 11.43
C ALA A 187 16.48 5.18 9.91
N LEU A 188 15.21 5.06 9.49
CA LEU A 188 14.84 5.08 8.08
C LEU A 188 15.15 6.42 7.41
N ILE A 189 14.87 7.56 8.07
CA ILE A 189 15.20 8.88 7.56
C ILE A 189 16.72 9.05 7.43
N ALA A 190 17.49 8.60 8.42
CA ALA A 190 18.95 8.64 8.38
C ALA A 190 19.50 7.75 7.26
N ALA A 191 19.00 6.54 7.09
CA ALA A 191 19.42 5.62 6.03
C ALA A 191 19.08 6.16 4.64
N LYS A 192 17.92 6.79 4.47
CA LYS A 192 17.54 7.49 3.24
C LYS A 192 18.50 8.64 2.89
N GLY A 193 18.93 9.42 3.89
CA GLY A 193 19.85 10.56 3.71
C GLY A 193 21.31 10.20 3.53
N GLY A 194 21.72 8.96 3.86
CA GLY A 194 23.10 8.48 3.76
C GLY A 194 23.57 8.20 2.33
N THR A 195 22.69 8.19 1.37
CA THR A 195 22.99 8.06 -0.05
C THR A 195 23.07 9.45 -0.70
N ASP A 196 24.27 10.06 -0.64
CA ASP A 196 24.70 11.24 -1.38
C ASP A 196 24.17 12.62 -1.00
N SER A 197 24.66 13.13 0.13
CA SER A 197 24.74 14.59 0.33
C SER A 197 25.83 15.28 -0.52
N THR A 198 26.71 14.54 -1.21
CA THR A 198 27.82 15.09 -2.00
C THR A 198 27.50 15.32 -3.48
N GLU A 199 26.43 14.67 -4.03
CA GLU A 199 26.05 14.89 -5.44
C GLU A 199 24.86 15.84 -5.63
N ALA A 200 24.21 16.27 -4.56
CA ALA A 200 23.06 17.18 -4.62
C ALA A 200 23.40 18.60 -5.11
N GLU A 201 24.69 18.99 -5.07
CA GLU A 201 25.16 20.31 -5.54
C GLU A 201 25.53 20.36 -7.03
N ALA A 202 25.61 19.22 -7.71
CA ALA A 202 26.04 19.14 -9.10
C ALA A 202 24.89 18.89 -10.07
N GLY A 203 23.74 19.57 -9.97
CA GLY A 203 22.74 19.76 -11.05
C GLY A 203 22.44 18.58 -12.00
N GLY A 204 22.77 17.35 -11.64
CA GLY A 204 22.72 16.17 -12.49
C GLY A 204 21.65 15.18 -12.07
N ALA A 205 21.11 14.47 -13.03
CA ALA A 205 19.99 13.54 -13.05
C ALA A 205 20.06 12.30 -12.09
N ALA A 206 20.82 12.35 -11.00
CA ALA A 206 21.02 11.25 -10.04
C ALA A 206 19.89 11.05 -9.02
N ARG A 207 18.80 11.84 -9.09
CA ARG A 207 17.68 11.76 -8.12
C ARG A 207 16.72 10.61 -8.34
N ASN A 208 16.89 9.78 -9.37
CA ASN A 208 15.89 8.81 -9.79
C ASN A 208 16.42 7.36 -9.89
N SER A 209 17.53 7.01 -9.26
CA SER A 209 17.90 5.59 -9.20
C SER A 209 17.04 4.89 -8.12
N ASP A 210 16.30 3.87 -8.50
CA ASP A 210 15.56 2.99 -7.57
C ASP A 210 16.51 2.26 -6.61
N ASP A 211 17.80 2.34 -6.86
CA ASP A 211 18.86 1.53 -6.27
C ASP A 211 19.01 1.68 -4.75
N ASN A 212 18.43 2.75 -4.14
CA ASN A 212 18.61 3.00 -2.70
C ASN A 212 17.30 3.35 -1.97
N LEU A 213 16.15 3.14 -2.60
CA LEU A 213 14.87 3.36 -1.92
C LEU A 213 14.66 2.33 -0.81
N LEU A 214 14.07 2.78 0.29
CA LEU A 214 13.68 1.96 1.44
C LEU A 214 12.21 1.51 1.37
N TYR A 215 11.44 2.12 0.48
CA TYR A 215 10.05 1.79 0.16
C TYR A 215 9.92 1.58 -1.34
N HIS A 216 9.04 0.70 -1.72
CA HIS A 216 8.63 0.61 -3.11
C HIS A 216 7.92 1.88 -3.54
N ARG A 217 8.19 2.35 -4.75
CA ARG A 217 7.67 3.62 -5.25
C ARG A 217 6.16 3.58 -5.43
N ARG A 218 5.66 2.46 -5.95
CA ARG A 218 4.26 2.25 -6.37
C ARG A 218 3.49 1.26 -5.49
N ASP A 219 4.01 0.98 -4.29
CA ASP A 219 3.44 0.09 -3.28
C ASP A 219 3.38 0.79 -1.92
N THR A 220 2.55 0.31 -0.99
CA THR A 220 2.44 0.89 0.37
C THR A 220 3.61 0.52 1.27
N HIS A 221 4.27 -0.60 1.01
CA HIS A 221 5.22 -1.21 1.92
C HIS A 221 6.65 -0.71 1.72
N TRP A 222 7.45 -0.81 2.79
CA TRP A 222 8.90 -0.79 2.65
C TRP A 222 9.38 -2.00 1.86
N ASN A 223 10.52 -1.86 1.20
CA ASN A 223 11.21 -2.97 0.56
C ASN A 223 12.17 -3.65 1.56
N GLU A 224 12.91 -4.67 1.12
CA GLU A 224 13.84 -5.38 2.03
C GLU A 224 14.96 -4.49 2.58
N ARG A 225 15.39 -3.43 1.87
CA ARG A 225 16.34 -2.45 2.43
C ARG A 225 15.74 -1.70 3.63
N GLY A 226 14.50 -1.25 3.52
CA GLY A 226 13.78 -0.62 4.63
C GLY A 226 13.52 -1.60 5.78
N ALA A 227 13.13 -2.83 5.45
CA ALA A 227 12.94 -3.89 6.43
C ALA A 227 14.24 -4.24 7.18
N ARG A 228 15.41 -4.25 6.49
CA ARG A 228 16.73 -4.43 7.10
C ARG A 228 16.99 -3.36 8.18
N VAL A 229 16.77 -2.09 7.87
CA VAL A 229 16.96 -0.99 8.83
C VAL A 229 16.10 -1.19 10.09
N ALA A 230 14.83 -1.57 9.92
CA ALA A 230 13.96 -1.85 11.05
C ALA A 230 14.40 -3.10 11.83
N ALA A 231 14.84 -4.16 11.13
CA ALA A 231 15.32 -5.39 11.76
C ALA A 231 16.58 -5.15 12.60
N GLU A 232 17.51 -4.32 12.13
CA GLU A 232 18.72 -3.94 12.88
C GLU A 232 18.34 -3.22 14.19
N LEU A 233 17.39 -2.29 14.17
CA LEU A 233 16.88 -1.63 15.37
C LEU A 233 16.19 -2.62 16.33
N ILE A 234 15.37 -3.53 15.82
CA ILE A 234 14.71 -4.57 16.63
C ILE A 234 15.73 -5.49 17.29
N ALA A 235 16.75 -5.89 16.54
CA ALA A 235 17.80 -6.76 17.06
C ALA A 235 18.61 -6.09 18.17
N GLU A 236 18.95 -4.82 17.99
CA GLU A 236 19.60 -4.00 19.03
C GLU A 236 18.77 -3.95 20.30
N LYS A 237 17.48 -3.62 20.18
CA LYS A 237 16.54 -3.52 21.31
C LYS A 237 16.37 -4.84 22.05
N LEU A 238 16.21 -5.92 21.34
CA LEU A 238 16.01 -7.26 21.94
C LEU A 238 17.31 -7.96 22.33
N GLY A 239 18.46 -7.43 21.92
CA GLY A 239 19.79 -7.94 22.28
C GLY A 239 20.12 -9.26 21.58
N PHE A 240 19.77 -9.43 20.30
CA PHE A 240 20.22 -10.55 19.48
C PHE A 240 21.03 -10.07 18.25
N THR A 241 21.76 -10.97 17.64
CA THR A 241 22.57 -10.68 16.45
C THR A 241 21.82 -11.14 15.21
N LEU A 242 21.71 -10.24 14.24
CA LEU A 242 21.20 -10.59 12.90
C LEU A 242 22.27 -11.34 12.10
N VAL A 243 21.82 -12.02 11.05
CA VAL A 243 22.70 -12.52 10.00
C VAL A 243 23.44 -11.34 9.38
N ASP A 244 24.68 -11.57 8.99
CA ASP A 244 25.45 -10.59 8.24
C ASP A 244 24.90 -10.50 6.80
N PHE A 245 24.15 -9.46 6.53
CA PHE A 245 23.54 -9.20 5.22
C PHE A 245 24.56 -9.07 4.10
N ASP A 246 25.77 -8.60 4.41
CA ASP A 246 26.82 -8.44 3.40
C ASP A 246 27.41 -9.80 2.97
N SER A 247 27.15 -10.86 3.73
CA SER A 247 27.49 -12.24 3.39
C SER A 247 26.45 -12.97 2.54
N LEU A 248 25.26 -12.37 2.36
CA LEU A 248 24.16 -12.96 1.61
C LEU A 248 24.21 -12.56 0.13
N GLU A 249 23.72 -13.44 -0.75
CA GLU A 249 23.48 -13.08 -2.14
C GLU A 249 22.38 -12.02 -2.23
N PHE A 250 22.71 -10.91 -2.86
CA PHE A 250 21.78 -9.79 -3.07
C PHE A 250 21.37 -9.72 -4.54
N SER A 251 20.09 -9.50 -4.79
CA SER A 251 19.58 -9.21 -6.13
C SER A 251 18.57 -8.06 -6.07
N ASP A 252 18.54 -7.24 -7.12
CA ASP A 252 17.54 -6.21 -7.32
C ASP A 252 16.93 -6.37 -8.72
N LYS A 253 15.68 -6.78 -8.77
CA LYS A 253 14.96 -7.01 -10.02
C LYS A 253 13.80 -6.04 -10.10
N HIS A 254 13.41 -5.65 -11.29
CA HIS A 254 12.21 -4.88 -11.51
C HIS A 254 11.05 -5.85 -11.82
N ASP A 255 10.56 -6.54 -10.81
CA ASP A 255 9.53 -7.59 -10.93
C ASP A 255 8.37 -7.46 -9.91
N LEU A 256 8.41 -6.45 -9.03
CA LEU A 256 7.33 -6.18 -8.09
C LEU A 256 6.26 -5.31 -8.74
N ARG A 257 5.05 -5.82 -8.81
CA ARG A 257 3.88 -5.01 -9.12
C ARG A 257 3.27 -4.49 -7.83
N GLY A 258 3.35 -3.16 -7.63
CA GLY A 258 2.90 -2.52 -6.41
C GLY A 258 1.37 -2.61 -6.22
N ASP A 259 0.95 -2.66 -4.98
CA ASP A 259 -0.47 -2.66 -4.59
C ASP A 259 -1.19 -1.36 -5.00
N LEU A 260 -0.55 -0.21 -4.78
CA LEU A 260 -1.09 1.09 -5.19
C LEU A 260 -1.16 1.24 -6.72
N ASP A 261 -0.18 0.66 -7.44
CA ASP A 261 -0.23 0.62 -8.90
C ASP A 261 -1.43 -0.20 -9.37
N THR A 262 -1.68 -1.34 -8.75
CA THR A 262 -2.83 -2.19 -9.05
C THR A 262 -4.17 -1.50 -8.77
N LEU A 263 -4.25 -0.70 -7.69
CA LEU A 263 -5.45 0.07 -7.34
C LEU A 263 -5.70 1.23 -8.31
N LEU A 264 -4.63 1.87 -8.81
CA LEU A 264 -4.73 3.03 -9.69
C LEU A 264 -4.79 2.63 -11.17
N TYR A 265 -4.03 1.62 -11.57
CA TYR A 265 -3.87 1.12 -12.93
C TYR A 265 -3.98 -0.40 -12.98
N PRO A 266 -5.20 -0.97 -12.98
CA PRO A 266 -5.42 -2.42 -12.91
C PRO A 266 -4.70 -3.22 -14.00
N ASP A 267 -4.56 -2.67 -15.21
CA ASP A 267 -3.90 -3.29 -16.35
C ASP A 267 -2.45 -2.82 -16.55
N SER A 268 -1.85 -2.14 -15.55
CA SER A 268 -0.47 -1.66 -15.64
C SER A 268 0.53 -2.81 -15.77
N ILE A 269 1.57 -2.56 -16.56
CA ILE A 269 2.73 -3.44 -16.72
C ILE A 269 4.00 -2.81 -16.10
N LYS A 270 3.84 -1.79 -15.26
CA LYS A 270 4.96 -1.17 -14.55
C LYS A 270 5.33 -2.02 -13.35
N TYR A 271 6.63 -2.20 -13.17
CA TYR A 271 7.21 -2.94 -12.05
C TYR A 271 8.19 -2.07 -11.33
N ASP A 272 8.16 -2.13 -9.99
CA ASP A 272 9.13 -1.49 -9.12
C ASP A 272 10.38 -2.36 -8.93
N SER A 273 11.47 -1.73 -8.50
CA SER A 273 12.63 -2.37 -7.93
C SER A 273 12.22 -3.25 -6.75
N ASN A 274 12.73 -4.47 -6.73
CA ASN A 274 12.45 -5.50 -5.74
C ASN A 274 13.78 -6.03 -5.17
N PRO A 275 14.45 -5.25 -4.30
CA PRO A 275 15.70 -5.67 -3.69
C PRO A 275 15.44 -6.85 -2.74
N THR A 276 16.21 -7.92 -2.87
CA THR A 276 16.07 -9.13 -2.07
C THR A 276 17.41 -9.70 -1.66
N TRP A 277 17.49 -10.25 -0.43
CA TRP A 277 18.61 -11.08 0.03
C TRP A 277 18.19 -12.54 0.07
N ASP A 278 19.07 -13.43 -0.34
CA ASP A 278 18.82 -14.88 -0.27
C ASP A 278 19.12 -15.41 1.13
N PHE A 279 18.07 -15.76 1.86
CA PHE A 279 18.15 -16.38 3.19
C PHE A 279 18.01 -17.90 3.14
N SER A 280 17.98 -18.54 1.97
CA SER A 280 17.66 -19.97 1.83
C SER A 280 18.61 -20.88 2.61
N GLU A 281 19.87 -20.47 2.75
CA GLU A 281 20.88 -21.23 3.52
C GLU A 281 20.85 -20.95 5.03
N GLN A 282 20.13 -19.90 5.46
CA GLN A 282 20.09 -19.45 6.85
C GLN A 282 18.96 -20.08 7.65
N PHE A 283 17.94 -20.65 7.00
CA PHE A 283 16.76 -21.19 7.64
C PHE A 283 16.53 -22.63 7.24
N ILE A 284 16.38 -23.50 8.26
CA ILE A 284 15.88 -24.87 8.07
C ILE A 284 14.38 -24.83 8.31
N TYR A 285 13.60 -24.93 7.25
CA TYR A 285 12.14 -25.03 7.33
C TYR A 285 11.74 -26.46 7.67
N THR A 286 11.26 -26.70 8.89
CA THR A 286 10.56 -27.94 9.22
C THR A 286 9.06 -27.66 9.18
N SER A 287 8.34 -28.32 8.26
CA SER A 287 6.88 -28.32 8.28
C SER A 287 6.40 -29.13 9.49
N ALA A 288 5.75 -28.48 10.46
CA ALA A 288 5.10 -29.14 11.59
C ALA A 288 3.80 -29.86 11.18
N PHE A 289 3.31 -29.60 9.96
CA PHE A 289 2.09 -30.21 9.42
C PHE A 289 2.45 -31.12 8.25
N PRO A 290 1.98 -32.39 8.25
CA PRO A 290 2.14 -33.21 7.06
C PRO A 290 1.38 -32.55 5.91
N SER A 291 2.05 -32.37 4.77
CA SER A 291 1.38 -31.99 3.54
C SER A 291 0.34 -33.05 3.23
N THR A 292 -0.93 -32.77 3.46
CA THR A 292 -2.01 -33.56 2.92
C THR A 292 -1.99 -33.41 1.40
N MET A 293 -1.54 -34.46 0.72
CA MET A 293 -1.72 -34.60 -0.73
C MET A 293 -3.20 -34.66 -1.08
#